data_2550190c0b36569ac41ef7828ebd9111
#
_entry.id   2550190c0b36569ac41ef7828ebd9111
#
_cell.length_a   1.000
_cell.length_b   1.000
_cell.length_c   1.000
_cell.angle_alpha   90.00
_cell.angle_beta   90.00
_cell.angle_gamma   90.00
#
_symmetry.space_group_name_H-M   'P 1'
#
loop_
_entity.id
_entity.type
_entity.pdbx_description
1 polymer ?
#
loop_
_entity_poly.entity_id
_entity_poly.type
_entity_poly.pdbx_seq_one_letter_code
_entity_poly.pdbx_strand_id
1 'polypeptide(L)' 'MASRYYALDFGDNMTEVAEGSSSQSKTVEIAIDLADGANRNQVIECIENIKNYILQDAWPPA' A
#
# COMPACT_ATOMS: atom_id res chain seq x y z
N MET A 1 -12.39 -14.02 3.99
CA MET A 1 -12.35 -12.74 4.09
C MET A 1 -11.48 -12.05 3.17
N ALA A 2 -11.84 -10.96 2.78
CA ALA A 2 -11.24 -10.34 1.64
C ALA A 2 -10.12 -9.43 2.04
N SER A 3 -9.06 -9.46 1.26
CA SER A 3 -8.06 -8.43 1.28
C SER A 3 -8.22 -7.58 0.03
N ARG A 4 -7.85 -6.31 0.13
CA ARG A 4 -7.82 -5.43 -1.01
C ARG A 4 -6.39 -5.00 -1.27
N TYR A 5 -6.04 -4.90 -2.52
CA TYR A 5 -4.69 -4.56 -2.95
C TYR A 5 -4.76 -3.24 -3.71
N TYR A 6 -3.92 -2.32 -3.32
CA TYR A 6 -3.81 -1.01 -3.96
C TYR A 6 -2.37 -0.86 -4.44
N ALA A 7 -2.20 -0.55 -5.68
CA ALA A 7 -0.87 -0.62 -6.28
C ALA A 7 -0.64 0.49 -7.27
N LEU A 8 0.62 0.85 -7.42
CA LEU A 8 1.06 1.90 -8.33
C LEU A 8 2.35 1.45 -9.01
N ASP A 9 2.53 1.88 -10.26
CA ASP A 9 3.80 1.73 -10.96
C ASP A 9 4.59 3.01 -10.89
N PHE A 10 5.90 2.86 -11.03
CA PHE A 10 6.75 4.01 -11.31
C PHE A 10 6.51 4.45 -12.75
N GLY A 11 6.96 5.64 -13.07
CA GLY A 11 6.96 6.09 -14.44
C GLY A 11 6.00 7.23 -14.64
N ASP A 12 5.30 7.19 -15.76
CA ASP A 12 4.56 8.36 -16.22
C ASP A 12 3.36 8.69 -15.37
N ASN A 13 2.79 7.69 -14.69
CA ASN A 13 1.53 7.93 -14.00
C ASN A 13 1.53 7.28 -12.63
N MET A 14 2.17 7.94 -11.70
CA MET A 14 2.25 7.46 -10.32
C MET A 14 1.00 7.79 -9.51
N THR A 15 -0.04 8.31 -10.16
CA THR A 15 -1.27 8.67 -9.46
C THR A 15 -2.43 7.76 -9.81
N GLU A 16 -2.25 6.85 -10.75
CA GLU A 16 -3.33 5.98 -11.18
C GLU A 16 -3.28 4.66 -10.40
N VAL A 17 -4.07 4.59 -9.36
CA VAL A 17 -4.05 3.45 -8.45
C VAL A 17 -4.80 2.29 -9.06
N ALA A 18 -4.16 1.13 -9.11
CA ALA A 18 -4.82 -0.12 -9.46
C ALA A 18 -5.33 -0.76 -8.18
N GLU A 19 -6.54 -1.29 -8.22
CA GLU A 19 -7.17 -1.88 -7.04
C GLU A 19 -7.81 -3.19 -7.41
N GLY A 20 -7.73 -4.17 -6.51
CA GLY A 20 -8.36 -5.45 -6.75
C GLY A 20 -8.29 -6.33 -5.53
N SER A 21 -8.78 -7.55 -5.68
CA SER A 21 -8.79 -8.52 -4.59
C SER A 21 -7.59 -9.46 -4.63
N SER A 22 -6.67 -9.23 -5.55
CA SER A 22 -5.43 -10.00 -5.64
C SER A 22 -4.32 -9.07 -6.09
N SER A 23 -3.09 -9.59 -6.12
CA SER A 23 -1.94 -8.79 -6.50
C SER A 23 -2.15 -8.16 -7.88
N GLN A 24 -1.79 -6.90 -7.98
CA GLN A 24 -1.93 -6.14 -9.22
C GLN A 24 -0.67 -6.14 -10.07
N SER A 25 0.39 -6.76 -9.57
CA SER A 25 1.67 -6.89 -10.29
C SER A 25 2.25 -5.53 -10.67
N LYS A 26 2.23 -4.62 -9.73
CA LYS A 26 2.79 -3.28 -9.91
C LYS A 26 4.07 -3.13 -9.09
N THR A 27 4.74 -2.01 -9.28
CA THR A 27 6.00 -1.77 -8.60
C THR A 27 5.84 -1.68 -7.08
N VAL A 28 4.81 -0.99 -6.63
CA VAL A 28 4.55 -0.83 -5.20
C VAL A 28 3.12 -1.28 -4.95
N GLU A 29 2.94 -2.11 -3.93
CA GLU A 29 1.62 -2.66 -3.65
C GLU A 29 1.40 -2.72 -2.15
N ILE A 30 0.21 -2.34 -1.73
CA ILE A 30 -0.21 -2.38 -0.34
C ILE A 30 -1.42 -3.30 -0.23
N ALA A 31 -1.34 -4.27 0.66
CA ALA A 31 -2.45 -5.20 0.92
C ALA A 31 -3.12 -4.80 2.24
N ILE A 32 -4.43 -4.70 2.22
CA ILE A 32 -5.21 -4.35 3.39
C ILE A 32 -6.13 -5.51 3.72
N ASP A 33 -6.00 -6.02 4.94
CA ASP A 33 -6.83 -7.12 5.41
C ASP A 33 -8.11 -6.54 6.03
N LEU A 34 -9.20 -6.70 5.33
CA LEU A 34 -10.47 -6.14 5.77
C LEU A 34 -11.16 -7.00 6.82
N ALA A 35 -10.63 -8.20 7.10
CA ALA A 35 -11.24 -9.07 8.08
C ALA A 35 -11.17 -8.51 9.49
N ASP A 36 -10.22 -7.62 9.75
CA ASP A 36 -10.06 -7.04 11.08
C ASP A 36 -10.97 -5.85 11.33
N GLY A 37 -11.85 -5.53 10.39
CA GLY A 37 -12.76 -4.41 10.56
C GLY A 37 -12.08 -3.06 10.53
N ALA A 38 -10.97 -2.94 9.86
CA ALA A 38 -10.24 -1.67 9.79
C ALA A 38 -11.10 -0.60 9.12
N ASN A 39 -11.14 0.58 9.71
CA ASN A 39 -11.82 1.68 9.08
C ASN A 39 -10.82 2.53 8.30
N ARG A 40 -11.36 3.44 7.51
CA ARG A 40 -10.54 4.23 6.60
C ARG A 40 -9.44 5.00 7.34
N ASN A 41 -9.79 5.62 8.45
CA ASN A 41 -8.83 6.47 9.15
C ASN A 41 -7.68 5.64 9.72
N GLN A 42 -8.00 4.46 10.24
CA GLN A 42 -6.96 3.57 10.75
C GLN A 42 -6.05 3.08 9.63
N VAL A 43 -6.62 2.78 8.48
CA VAL A 43 -5.82 2.35 7.33
C VAL A 43 -4.89 3.46 6.88
N ILE A 44 -5.40 4.69 6.80
CA ILE A 44 -4.57 5.82 6.41
C ILE A 44 -3.44 6.03 7.40
N GLU A 45 -3.73 5.92 8.69
CA GLU A 45 -2.70 6.08 9.71
C GLU A 45 -1.62 5.01 9.59
N CYS A 46 -2.01 3.77 9.32
CA CYS A 46 -1.04 2.71 9.12
C CYS A 46 -0.15 2.98 7.91
N ILE A 47 -0.74 3.45 6.83
CA ILE A 47 0.04 3.78 5.62
C ILE A 47 1.01 4.91 5.91
N GLU A 48 0.57 5.92 6.67
CA GLU A 48 1.46 7.02 7.05
C GLU A 48 2.64 6.52 7.87
N ASN A 49 2.40 5.58 8.77
CA ASN A 49 3.47 5.03 9.59
C ASN A 49 4.45 4.22 8.75
N ILE A 50 3.95 3.48 7.76
CA ILE A 50 4.82 2.75 6.84
C ILE A 50 5.67 3.73 6.04
N LYS A 51 5.05 4.82 5.58
CA LYS A 51 5.77 5.86 4.85
C LYS A 51 6.90 6.42 5.70
N ASN A 52 6.61 6.76 6.95
CA ASN A 52 7.60 7.34 7.83
C ASN A 52 8.74 6.37 8.13
N TYR A 53 8.40 5.10 8.29
CA TYR A 53 9.42 4.08 8.51
C TYR A 53 10.38 4.00 7.32
N ILE A 54 9.84 4.03 6.10
CA ILE A 54 10.67 3.99 4.90
C ILE A 54 11.57 5.21 4.82
N LEU A 55 11.05 6.38 5.22
CA LEU A 55 11.84 7.62 5.18
C LEU A 55 12.99 7.59 6.17
N GLN A 56 12.85 6.88 7.29
CA GLN A 56 13.87 6.86 8.34
C GLN A 56 14.92 5.79 8.09
N ASP A 57 14.59 4.78 7.34
CA ASP A 57 15.47 3.65 7.12
C ASP A 57 16.41 3.92 5.97
N ALA A 58 17.49 3.14 5.91
CA ALA A 58 18.42 3.25 4.79
C ALA A 58 17.76 2.73 3.53
N TRP A 59 17.96 3.42 2.44
CA TRP A 59 17.35 3.02 1.17
C TRP A 59 18.44 2.83 0.13
N PRO A 60 18.40 1.73 -0.63
CA PRO A 60 17.42 0.64 -0.51
C PRO A 60 17.73 -0.27 0.67
N PRO A 61 16.70 -0.98 1.17
CA PRO A 61 16.94 -1.92 2.25
C PRO A 61 17.83 -3.08 1.78
N ALA A 62 18.64 -3.55 2.71
CA ALA A 62 19.60 -4.61 2.39
C ALA A 62 18.92 -5.97 2.26
#